data_67a42abf6a61bfd14a10ee3e06c49b32
#
_entry.id   67a42abf6a61bfd14a10ee3e06c49b32
#
_cell.length_a   1.000
_cell.length_b   1.000
_cell.length_c   1.000
_cell.angle_alpha   90.00
_cell.angle_beta   90.00
_cell.angle_gamma   90.00
#
_symmetry.space_group_name_H-M   'P 1'
#
loop_
_entity.id
_entity.type
_entity.pdbx_description
1 polymer ?
#
loop_
_entity_poly.entity_id
_entity_poly.type
_entity_poly.pdbx_seq_one_letter_code
_entity_poly.pdbx_strand_id
1 'polypeptide(L)'
;MLPVIPSFRSLVFATACLAALAGCAGSVPPQIQRLPERVELNSVPFYRGDMYQGAPQSLAAVLTSQGTVITPGLLEKPLHLPGGEAGLQQNMQTLAREYGLVVYPLDSDLSALLEQVAAGNPVLLRYTEGTAFWSGPRYGILAGYNRQKRTVLLRSGMNRRLLMSFSGFESAFKDAGGWAVLLQRPTQLPANVNPQRWLKAADELAGAGQEQAAARATKTLGATH
;
A
#
# COMPACT_ATOMS: atom_id res chain seq x y z
N MET A 1 30.13 -54.91 34.17
CA MET A 1 29.63 -53.92 33.20
C MET A 1 28.26 -53.46 33.66
N LEU A 2 28.16 -52.29 34.29
CA LEU A 2 26.91 -51.73 34.77
C LEU A 2 26.31 -50.82 33.68
N PRO A 3 24.99 -50.89 33.35
CA PRO A 3 24.40 -49.97 32.39
C PRO A 3 24.19 -48.58 33.04
N VAL A 4 24.65 -47.56 32.35
CA VAL A 4 24.39 -46.14 32.73
C VAL A 4 22.96 -45.78 32.33
N ILE A 5 22.09 -45.61 33.32
CA ILE A 5 20.74 -45.13 33.15
C ILE A 5 20.78 -43.62 32.95
N PRO A 6 20.35 -43.03 31.83
CA PRO A 6 20.30 -41.59 31.66
C PRO A 6 19.28 -41.00 32.62
N SER A 7 19.70 -40.00 33.41
CA SER A 7 18.90 -39.38 34.45
C SER A 7 17.65 -38.70 33.83
N PHE A 8 16.50 -38.95 34.42
CA PHE A 8 15.17 -38.38 34.06
C PHE A 8 15.17 -36.82 33.89
N ARG A 9 16.12 -36.14 34.48
CA ARG A 9 16.30 -34.69 34.38
C ARG A 9 16.77 -34.23 32.99
N SER A 10 17.54 -35.02 32.26
CA SER A 10 18.03 -34.69 30.91
C SER A 10 16.93 -34.82 29.85
N LEU A 11 15.97 -35.72 30.07
CA LEU A 11 14.85 -35.93 29.15
C LEU A 11 13.84 -34.78 29.21
N VAL A 12 13.59 -34.23 30.42
CA VAL A 12 12.66 -33.11 30.62
C VAL A 12 13.20 -31.81 30.02
N PHE A 13 14.51 -31.59 30.06
CA PHE A 13 15.12 -30.40 29.47
C PHE A 13 15.09 -30.44 27.91
N ALA A 14 15.26 -31.60 27.32
CA ALA A 14 15.20 -31.73 25.85
C ALA A 14 13.77 -31.50 25.29
N THR A 15 12.74 -31.93 26.03
CA THR A 15 11.34 -31.73 25.62
C THR A 15 10.88 -30.27 25.78
N ALA A 16 11.39 -29.54 26.79
CA ALA A 16 11.09 -28.12 26.99
C ALA A 16 11.71 -27.22 25.91
N CYS A 17 12.90 -27.57 25.39
CA CYS A 17 13.54 -26.80 24.30
C CYS A 17 12.85 -26.98 22.95
N LEU A 18 12.25 -28.16 22.67
CA LEU A 18 11.49 -28.36 21.42
C LEU A 18 10.15 -27.61 21.41
N ALA A 19 9.51 -27.40 22.54
CA ALA A 19 8.24 -26.66 22.63
C ALA A 19 8.42 -25.14 22.41
N ALA A 20 9.61 -24.58 22.69
CA ALA A 20 9.90 -23.17 22.51
C ALA A 20 10.14 -22.75 21.05
N LEU A 21 10.38 -23.67 20.12
CA LEU A 21 10.60 -23.42 18.70
C LEU A 21 9.31 -23.36 17.85
N ALA A 22 8.17 -23.74 18.41
CA ALA A 22 6.87 -23.73 17.71
C ALA A 22 6.16 -22.34 17.74
N GLY A 23 6.73 -21.34 18.40
CA GLY A 23 6.06 -20.09 18.75
C GLY A 23 6.20 -18.91 17.79
N CYS A 24 6.94 -18.98 16.69
CA CYS A 24 7.25 -17.81 15.86
C CYS A 24 6.72 -17.83 14.41
N ALA A 25 5.81 -18.73 14.08
CA ALA A 25 5.06 -18.57 12.83
C ALA A 25 3.87 -17.65 13.08
N GLY A 26 4.10 -16.31 13.04
CA GLY A 26 3.04 -15.33 13.15
C GLY A 26 1.86 -15.73 12.27
N SER A 27 0.71 -15.97 12.86
CA SER A 27 -0.50 -16.36 12.15
C SER A 27 -0.94 -15.19 11.26
N VAL A 28 -1.24 -15.47 9.99
CA VAL A 28 -1.82 -14.46 9.10
C VAL A 28 -3.15 -13.99 9.71
N PRO A 29 -3.40 -12.67 9.85
CA PRO A 29 -4.64 -12.17 10.41
C PRO A 29 -5.88 -12.77 9.74
N PRO A 30 -6.98 -13.06 10.48
CA PRO A 30 -8.18 -13.69 9.93
C PRO A 30 -8.78 -12.93 8.75
N GLN A 31 -8.67 -11.59 8.73
CA GLN A 31 -9.11 -10.73 7.65
C GLN A 31 -8.39 -11.09 6.35
N ILE A 32 -7.06 -11.22 6.38
CA ILE A 32 -6.25 -11.58 5.23
C ILE A 32 -6.58 -13.01 4.76
N GLN A 33 -6.91 -13.94 5.68
CA GLN A 33 -7.24 -15.32 5.32
C GLN A 33 -8.50 -15.45 4.45
N ARG A 34 -9.42 -14.47 4.50
CA ARG A 34 -10.66 -14.44 3.71
C ARG A 34 -10.46 -13.88 2.30
N LEU A 35 -9.36 -13.20 2.06
CA LEU A 35 -9.05 -12.61 0.75
C LEU A 35 -8.70 -13.72 -0.27
N PRO A 36 -8.80 -13.44 -1.58
CA PRO A 36 -8.28 -14.33 -2.62
C PRO A 36 -6.83 -14.73 -2.36
N GLU A 37 -6.43 -15.91 -2.77
CA GLU A 37 -5.08 -16.42 -2.53
C GLU A 37 -4.00 -15.54 -3.16
N ARG A 38 -4.27 -15.06 -4.37
CA ARG A 38 -3.36 -14.22 -5.14
C ARG A 38 -4.12 -13.20 -5.95
N VAL A 39 -3.62 -11.97 -5.93
CA VAL A 39 -4.09 -10.88 -6.78
C VAL A 39 -2.89 -10.20 -7.42
N GLU A 40 -3.03 -9.80 -8.68
CA GLU A 40 -2.10 -8.92 -9.38
C GLU A 40 -2.87 -8.02 -10.33
N LEU A 41 -2.79 -6.70 -10.12
CA LEU A 41 -3.49 -5.69 -10.90
C LEU A 41 -2.70 -5.38 -12.17
N ASN A 42 -2.92 -6.16 -13.21
CA ASN A 42 -2.18 -6.05 -14.46
C ASN A 42 -2.48 -4.76 -15.24
N SER A 43 -3.65 -4.15 -15.03
CA SER A 43 -4.10 -2.90 -15.66
C SER A 43 -3.34 -1.66 -15.19
N VAL A 44 -2.66 -1.71 -14.03
CA VAL A 44 -1.85 -0.60 -13.56
C VAL A 44 -0.57 -0.53 -14.39
N PRO A 45 -0.26 0.58 -15.10
CA PRO A 45 0.97 0.68 -15.87
C PRO A 45 2.20 0.73 -14.96
N PHE A 46 3.37 0.53 -15.54
CA PHE A 46 4.64 0.67 -14.86
C PHE A 46 5.54 1.67 -15.61
N TYR A 47 5.88 2.75 -14.95
CA TYR A 47 6.86 3.71 -15.42
C TYR A 47 8.17 3.52 -14.65
N ARG A 48 9.21 3.11 -15.37
CA ARG A 48 10.54 2.89 -14.79
C ARG A 48 11.19 4.22 -14.44
N GLY A 49 11.77 4.33 -13.25
CA GLY A 49 12.51 5.50 -12.77
C GLY A 49 12.37 5.66 -11.26
N ASP A 50 13.38 6.26 -10.66
CA ASP A 50 13.45 6.46 -9.22
C ASP A 50 13.78 7.90 -8.81
N MET A 51 13.84 8.81 -9.78
CA MET A 51 13.99 10.23 -9.51
C MET A 51 12.87 10.71 -8.58
N TYR A 52 13.23 11.63 -7.68
CA TYR A 52 12.28 12.16 -6.70
C TYR A 52 11.56 11.05 -5.91
N GLN A 53 12.33 10.03 -5.50
CA GLN A 53 11.81 8.88 -4.74
C GLN A 53 10.75 8.06 -5.50
N GLY A 54 10.66 8.17 -6.82
CA GLY A 54 9.66 7.49 -7.64
C GLY A 54 8.25 8.09 -7.58
N ALA A 55 8.08 9.30 -7.03
CA ALA A 55 6.78 9.95 -6.88
C ALA A 55 6.07 10.23 -8.21
N PRO A 56 6.71 10.88 -9.22
CA PRO A 56 6.06 11.12 -10.51
C PRO A 56 5.64 9.82 -11.22
N GLN A 57 6.48 8.78 -11.14
CA GLN A 57 6.22 7.48 -11.76
C GLN A 57 5.01 6.78 -11.13
N SER A 58 4.96 6.77 -9.80
CA SER A 58 3.87 6.14 -9.06
C SER A 58 2.55 6.90 -9.24
N LEU A 59 2.59 8.23 -9.18
CA LEU A 59 1.39 9.05 -9.40
C LEU A 59 0.86 8.89 -10.83
N ALA A 60 1.72 8.99 -11.85
CA ALA A 60 1.33 8.81 -13.25
C ALA A 60 0.69 7.44 -13.49
N ALA A 61 1.22 6.38 -12.89
CA ALA A 61 0.69 5.04 -13.05
C ALA A 61 -0.71 4.89 -12.43
N VAL A 62 -0.96 5.47 -11.25
CA VAL A 62 -2.30 5.44 -10.66
C VAL A 62 -3.27 6.32 -11.44
N LEU A 63 -2.90 7.55 -11.82
CA LEU A 63 -3.72 8.43 -12.66
C LEU A 63 -4.11 7.74 -13.97
N THR A 64 -3.15 7.08 -14.63
CA THR A 64 -3.41 6.35 -15.88
C THR A 64 -4.34 5.16 -15.65
N SER A 65 -4.21 4.44 -14.53
CA SER A 65 -5.14 3.35 -14.18
C SER A 65 -6.57 3.84 -13.93
N GLN A 66 -6.74 5.12 -13.58
CA GLN A 66 -8.03 5.78 -13.39
C GLN A 66 -8.57 6.45 -14.67
N GLY A 67 -7.85 6.34 -15.79
CA GLY A 67 -8.28 6.82 -17.10
C GLY A 67 -7.65 8.14 -17.55
N THR A 68 -6.75 8.74 -16.76
CA THR A 68 -6.02 9.95 -17.13
C THR A 68 -4.72 9.58 -17.83
N VAL A 69 -4.63 9.81 -19.15
CA VAL A 69 -3.41 9.52 -19.92
C VAL A 69 -2.35 10.60 -19.63
N ILE A 70 -1.34 10.22 -18.85
CA ILE A 70 -0.27 11.13 -18.44
C ILE A 70 1.06 10.39 -18.28
N THR A 71 2.18 11.10 -18.46
CA THR A 71 3.53 10.56 -18.26
C THR A 71 4.19 11.19 -17.05
N PRO A 72 5.15 10.51 -16.41
CA PRO A 72 5.84 11.04 -15.22
C PRO A 72 6.45 12.43 -15.41
N GLY A 73 7.10 12.69 -16.55
CA GLY A 73 7.73 13.99 -16.82
C GLY A 73 6.77 15.18 -16.83
N LEU A 74 5.50 14.96 -17.18
CA LEU A 74 4.47 16.01 -17.13
C LEU A 74 4.04 16.35 -15.70
N LEU A 75 4.35 15.50 -14.72
CA LEU A 75 4.00 15.70 -13.32
C LEU A 75 5.10 16.43 -12.52
N GLU A 76 6.34 16.50 -13.03
CA GLU A 76 7.45 17.08 -12.27
C GLU A 76 7.19 18.54 -11.90
N LYS A 77 6.83 19.36 -12.87
CA LYS A 77 6.55 20.80 -12.62
C LYS A 77 5.33 21.01 -11.70
N PRO A 78 4.16 20.35 -11.92
CA PRO A 78 3.02 20.43 -10.98
C PRO A 78 3.35 19.91 -9.57
N LEU A 79 4.28 18.97 -9.43
CA LEU A 79 4.77 18.49 -8.14
C LEU A 79 5.82 19.41 -7.50
N HIS A 80 6.14 20.55 -8.14
CA HIS A 80 7.17 21.50 -7.73
C HIS A 80 8.59 20.89 -7.69
N LEU A 81 8.90 20.02 -8.65
CA LEU A 81 10.18 19.35 -8.74
C LEU A 81 11.09 20.00 -9.80
N PRO A 82 12.39 20.13 -9.55
CA PRO A 82 13.07 19.88 -8.26
C PRO A 82 12.74 20.93 -7.20
N GLY A 83 12.94 20.58 -5.91
CA GLY A 83 12.79 21.50 -4.77
C GLY A 83 11.57 21.28 -3.91
N GLY A 84 10.55 20.56 -4.42
CA GLY A 84 9.33 20.22 -3.68
C GLY A 84 9.34 18.86 -2.96
N GLU A 85 10.51 18.25 -2.81
CA GLU A 85 10.64 16.86 -2.31
C GLU A 85 10.10 16.68 -0.89
N ALA A 86 10.23 17.69 -0.04
CA ALA A 86 9.72 17.66 1.32
C ALA A 86 8.19 17.60 1.39
N GLY A 87 7.49 18.14 0.39
CA GLY A 87 6.03 18.22 0.30
C GLY A 87 5.39 17.17 -0.62
N LEU A 88 6.14 16.19 -1.13
CA LEU A 88 5.67 15.29 -2.19
C LEU A 88 4.33 14.60 -1.89
N GLN A 89 4.10 14.14 -0.65
CA GLN A 89 2.82 13.51 -0.28
C GLN A 89 1.66 14.47 -0.48
N GLN A 90 1.80 15.69 0.01
CA GLN A 90 0.76 16.72 -0.12
C GLN A 90 0.58 17.15 -1.57
N ASN A 91 1.69 17.38 -2.30
CA ASN A 91 1.66 17.80 -3.69
C ASN A 91 0.99 16.74 -4.58
N MET A 92 1.29 15.45 -4.38
CA MET A 92 0.62 14.35 -5.09
C MET A 92 -0.88 14.28 -4.80
N GLN A 93 -1.29 14.49 -3.55
CA GLN A 93 -2.71 14.48 -3.17
C GLN A 93 -3.44 15.69 -3.79
N THR A 94 -2.85 16.88 -3.72
CA THR A 94 -3.41 18.09 -4.34
C THR A 94 -3.59 17.89 -5.84
N LEU A 95 -2.54 17.43 -6.51
CA LEU A 95 -2.58 17.20 -7.95
C LEU A 95 -3.60 16.12 -8.35
N ALA A 96 -3.74 15.04 -7.57
CA ALA A 96 -4.76 14.04 -7.81
C ALA A 96 -6.19 14.62 -7.73
N ARG A 97 -6.45 15.55 -6.79
CA ARG A 97 -7.73 16.27 -6.72
C ARG A 97 -7.95 17.16 -7.92
N GLU A 98 -6.92 17.87 -8.40
CA GLU A 98 -7.02 18.69 -9.61
C GLU A 98 -7.42 17.86 -10.84
N TYR A 99 -7.02 16.57 -10.88
CA TYR A 99 -7.49 15.60 -11.88
C TYR A 99 -8.88 15.01 -11.59
N GLY A 100 -9.60 15.53 -10.60
CA GLY A 100 -10.97 15.12 -10.26
C GLY A 100 -11.08 13.79 -9.53
N LEU A 101 -10.00 13.32 -8.89
CA LEU A 101 -9.99 12.07 -8.12
C LEU A 101 -10.21 12.33 -6.64
N VAL A 102 -11.00 11.47 -6.02
CA VAL A 102 -11.14 11.42 -4.56
C VAL A 102 -9.86 10.83 -3.98
N VAL A 103 -9.19 11.55 -3.09
CA VAL A 103 -8.01 11.06 -2.35
C VAL A 103 -8.49 10.48 -1.03
N TYR A 104 -8.55 9.17 -0.95
CA TYR A 104 -9.05 8.45 0.21
C TYR A 104 -7.89 7.88 1.03
N PRO A 105 -7.62 8.40 2.24
CA PRO A 105 -6.56 7.88 3.10
C PRO A 105 -6.91 6.50 3.65
N LEU A 106 -5.92 5.61 3.74
CA LEU A 106 -6.06 4.28 4.29
C LEU A 106 -5.46 4.18 5.69
N ASP A 107 -5.93 3.21 6.45
CA ASP A 107 -5.33 2.86 7.71
C ASP A 107 -3.96 2.18 7.47
N SER A 108 -3.00 2.42 8.38
CA SER A 108 -1.63 1.89 8.27
C SER A 108 -1.54 0.41 8.68
N ASP A 109 -2.47 -0.40 8.17
CA ASP A 109 -2.62 -1.83 8.46
C ASP A 109 -2.56 -2.65 7.16
N LEU A 110 -1.79 -3.72 7.16
CA LEU A 110 -1.62 -4.58 5.99
C LEU A 110 -2.96 -5.14 5.49
N SER A 111 -3.86 -5.55 6.40
CA SER A 111 -5.16 -6.11 6.01
C SER A 111 -5.98 -5.10 5.22
N ALA A 112 -6.04 -3.85 5.69
CA ALA A 112 -6.75 -2.76 5.01
C ALA A 112 -6.19 -2.49 3.61
N LEU A 113 -4.86 -2.53 3.45
CA LEU A 113 -4.22 -2.34 2.14
C LEU A 113 -4.51 -3.51 1.19
N LEU A 114 -4.42 -4.77 1.68
CA LEU A 114 -4.66 -5.95 0.85
C LEU A 114 -6.14 -6.09 0.46
N GLU A 115 -7.09 -5.65 1.28
CA GLU A 115 -8.51 -5.58 0.96
C GLU A 115 -8.76 -4.66 -0.25
N GLN A 116 -8.09 -3.52 -0.33
CA GLN A 116 -8.19 -2.64 -1.49
C GLN A 116 -7.67 -3.30 -2.76
N VAL A 117 -6.50 -3.93 -2.67
CA VAL A 117 -5.92 -4.65 -3.81
C VAL A 117 -6.81 -5.82 -4.25
N ALA A 118 -7.43 -6.54 -3.30
CA ALA A 118 -8.38 -7.61 -3.58
C ALA A 118 -9.64 -7.10 -4.31
N ALA A 119 -10.05 -5.86 -4.02
CA ALA A 119 -11.16 -5.18 -4.70
C ALA A 119 -10.77 -4.54 -6.05
N GLY A 120 -9.51 -4.68 -6.48
CA GLY A 120 -9.03 -4.11 -7.75
C GLY A 120 -8.47 -2.69 -7.64
N ASN A 121 -8.32 -2.15 -6.45
CA ASN A 121 -7.85 -0.80 -6.20
C ASN A 121 -6.34 -0.78 -5.94
N PRO A 122 -5.52 -0.18 -6.82
CA PRO A 122 -4.09 0.00 -6.55
C PRO A 122 -3.89 1.02 -5.43
N VAL A 123 -3.00 0.71 -4.50
CA VAL A 123 -2.70 1.59 -3.36
C VAL A 123 -1.41 2.35 -3.62
N LEU A 124 -1.49 3.68 -3.65
CA LEU A 124 -0.33 4.56 -3.67
C LEU A 124 0.20 4.69 -2.24
N LEU A 125 1.46 4.38 -2.02
CA LEU A 125 2.04 4.36 -0.68
C LEU A 125 3.50 4.83 -0.66
N ARG A 126 3.98 5.12 0.55
CA ARG A 126 5.39 5.39 0.85
C ARG A 126 5.95 4.25 1.70
N TYR A 127 7.15 3.79 1.37
CA TYR A 127 7.86 2.76 2.11
C TYR A 127 9.36 3.08 2.12
N THR A 128 10.10 2.47 3.02
CA THR A 128 11.56 2.59 3.06
C THR A 128 12.19 1.48 2.23
N GLU A 129 13.07 1.86 1.31
CA GLU A 129 13.87 0.92 0.52
C GLU A 129 15.36 1.11 0.81
N GLY A 130 16.10 0.02 0.84
CA GLY A 130 17.54 0.08 1.00
C GLY A 130 18.11 -1.04 1.85
N THR A 131 19.36 -0.84 2.26
CA THR A 131 20.12 -1.74 3.15
C THR A 131 20.26 -1.12 4.53
N ALA A 132 20.82 -1.87 5.49
CA ALA A 132 21.11 -1.37 6.83
C ALA A 132 21.98 -0.09 6.86
N PHE A 133 22.76 0.15 5.81
CA PHE A 133 23.68 1.30 5.73
C PHE A 133 23.14 2.46 4.86
N TRP A 134 22.21 2.16 3.96
CA TRP A 134 21.63 3.12 3.02
C TRP A 134 20.15 2.81 2.83
N SER A 135 19.32 3.52 3.54
CA SER A 135 17.87 3.41 3.38
C SER A 135 17.27 4.78 3.15
N GLY A 136 16.22 4.83 2.33
CA GLY A 136 15.52 6.07 2.04
C GLY A 136 14.06 5.82 1.70
N PRO A 137 13.22 6.86 1.86
CA PRO A 137 11.82 6.76 1.51
C PRO A 137 11.64 6.65 -0.01
N ARG A 138 10.69 5.81 -0.41
CA ARG A 138 10.27 5.60 -1.79
C ARG A 138 8.75 5.65 -1.89
N TYR A 139 8.27 6.11 -3.03
CA TYR A 139 6.86 5.96 -3.41
C TYR A 139 6.72 4.76 -4.33
N GLY A 140 5.64 4.03 -4.13
CA GLY A 140 5.34 2.86 -4.93
C GLY A 140 3.85 2.57 -4.95
N ILE A 141 3.48 1.59 -5.74
CA ILE A 141 2.11 1.13 -5.87
C ILE A 141 2.03 -0.31 -5.41
N LEU A 142 1.24 -0.56 -4.38
CA LEU A 142 0.86 -1.93 -4.04
C LEU A 142 -0.15 -2.41 -5.09
N ALA A 143 0.32 -3.28 -5.97
CA ALA A 143 -0.41 -3.76 -7.13
C ALA A 143 -0.74 -5.25 -7.06
N GLY A 144 -0.40 -5.93 -5.98
CA GLY A 144 -0.71 -7.34 -5.82
C GLY A 144 -0.17 -7.95 -4.53
N TYR A 145 -0.57 -9.18 -4.30
CA TYR A 145 -0.07 -10.00 -3.20
C TYR A 145 -0.22 -11.49 -3.51
N ASN A 146 0.50 -12.30 -2.75
CA ASN A 146 0.29 -13.75 -2.64
C ASN A 146 0.21 -14.13 -1.16
N ARG A 147 -0.97 -14.57 -0.72
CA ARG A 147 -1.27 -14.89 0.66
C ARG A 147 -0.53 -16.15 1.14
N GLN A 148 -0.43 -17.19 0.31
CA GLN A 148 0.29 -18.42 0.67
C GLN A 148 1.80 -18.16 0.85
N LYS A 149 2.39 -17.39 -0.08
CA LYS A 149 3.80 -17.00 0.00
C LYS A 149 4.06 -15.87 1.00
N ARG A 150 3.01 -15.28 1.57
CA ARG A 150 3.08 -14.11 2.46
C ARG A 150 3.90 -12.98 1.84
N THR A 151 3.64 -12.65 0.59
CA THR A 151 4.34 -11.60 -0.14
C THR A 151 3.38 -10.57 -0.72
N VAL A 152 3.80 -9.32 -0.70
CA VAL A 152 3.22 -8.21 -1.48
C VAL A 152 3.98 -8.04 -2.79
N LEU A 153 3.32 -7.45 -3.77
CA LEU A 153 3.90 -7.05 -5.04
C LEU A 153 3.78 -5.54 -5.20
N LEU A 154 4.91 -4.86 -5.21
CA LEU A 154 4.99 -3.43 -5.48
C LEU A 154 5.47 -3.17 -6.91
N ARG A 155 5.02 -2.02 -7.46
CA ARG A 155 5.62 -1.38 -8.63
C ARG A 155 6.31 -0.12 -8.15
N SER A 156 7.64 -0.10 -8.18
CA SER A 156 8.40 1.01 -7.64
C SER A 156 9.80 1.09 -8.23
N GLY A 157 10.27 2.28 -8.44
CA GLY A 157 11.62 2.56 -8.90
C GLY A 157 11.93 1.87 -10.24
N MET A 158 12.95 1.04 -10.26
CA MET A 158 13.36 0.25 -11.42
C MET A 158 12.64 -1.10 -11.51
N ASN A 159 11.81 -1.45 -10.52
CA ASN A 159 11.22 -2.78 -10.36
C ASN A 159 9.73 -2.78 -10.67
N ARG A 160 9.37 -3.40 -11.81
CA ARG A 160 7.95 -3.65 -12.16
C ARG A 160 7.27 -4.62 -11.19
N ARG A 161 8.03 -5.53 -10.58
CA ARG A 161 7.56 -6.59 -9.70
C ARG A 161 8.49 -6.75 -8.51
N LEU A 162 8.51 -5.77 -7.63
CA LEU A 162 9.22 -5.85 -6.37
C LEU A 162 8.40 -6.71 -5.39
N LEU A 163 8.91 -7.87 -5.04
CA LEU A 163 8.30 -8.76 -4.07
C LEU A 163 8.92 -8.54 -2.69
N MET A 164 8.09 -8.30 -1.69
CA MET A 164 8.51 -8.20 -0.30
C MET A 164 7.69 -9.17 0.55
N SER A 165 8.30 -9.75 1.59
CA SER A 165 7.51 -10.50 2.58
C SER A 165 6.52 -9.57 3.30
N PHE A 166 5.41 -10.08 3.81
CA PHE A 166 4.45 -9.28 4.58
C PHE A 166 5.14 -8.53 5.71
N SER A 167 5.92 -9.22 6.54
CA SER A 167 6.62 -8.60 7.66
C SER A 167 7.67 -7.57 7.21
N GLY A 168 8.41 -7.85 6.15
CA GLY A 168 9.38 -6.90 5.59
C GLY A 168 8.70 -5.64 5.04
N PHE A 169 7.55 -5.80 4.38
CA PHE A 169 6.76 -4.68 3.90
C PHE A 169 6.16 -3.86 5.05
N GLU A 170 5.56 -4.52 6.05
CA GLU A 170 4.99 -3.81 7.23
C GLU A 170 6.04 -2.98 7.94
N SER A 171 7.25 -3.51 8.14
CA SER A 171 8.37 -2.76 8.71
C SER A 171 8.73 -1.56 7.85
N ALA A 172 9.01 -1.78 6.56
CA ALA A 172 9.40 -0.74 5.63
C ALA A 172 8.32 0.36 5.46
N PHE A 173 7.05 -0.03 5.50
CA PHE A 173 5.91 0.87 5.42
C PHE A 173 5.78 1.72 6.70
N LYS A 174 5.88 1.10 7.86
CA LYS A 174 5.86 1.78 9.16
C LYS A 174 7.03 2.74 9.31
N ASP A 175 8.24 2.32 8.95
CA ASP A 175 9.45 3.14 9.02
C ASP A 175 9.36 4.37 8.12
N ALA A 176 8.58 4.31 7.04
CA ALA A 176 8.27 5.45 6.18
C ALA A 176 7.10 6.32 6.67
N GLY A 177 6.54 6.04 7.84
CA GLY A 177 5.43 6.80 8.44
C GLY A 177 4.04 6.26 8.13
N GLY A 178 3.90 5.08 7.48
CA GLY A 178 2.62 4.42 7.26
C GLY A 178 1.64 5.16 6.35
N TRP A 179 2.15 5.98 5.41
CA TRP A 179 1.30 6.74 4.51
C TRP A 179 0.85 5.90 3.30
N ALA A 180 -0.46 5.78 3.13
CA ALA A 180 -1.09 5.13 2.00
C ALA A 180 -2.44 5.81 1.64
N VAL A 181 -2.70 5.95 0.33
CA VAL A 181 -3.95 6.52 -0.18
C VAL A 181 -4.46 5.74 -1.39
N LEU A 182 -5.77 5.76 -1.58
CA LEU A 182 -6.39 5.47 -2.86
C LEU A 182 -6.66 6.78 -3.61
N LEU A 183 -6.45 6.74 -4.92
CA LEU A 183 -6.90 7.78 -5.84
C LEU A 183 -8.07 7.19 -6.63
N GLN A 184 -9.29 7.54 -6.24
CA GLN A 184 -10.51 6.91 -6.77
C GLN A 184 -11.32 7.85 -7.64
N ARG A 185 -11.92 7.30 -8.69
CA ARG A 185 -12.96 8.04 -9.41
C ARG A 185 -14.13 8.31 -8.47
N PRO A 186 -14.82 9.45 -8.60
CA PRO A 186 -15.99 9.78 -7.77
C PRO A 186 -17.11 8.72 -7.77
N THR A 187 -17.12 7.86 -8.78
CA THR A 187 -18.11 6.79 -8.95
C THR A 187 -17.64 5.41 -8.44
N GLN A 188 -16.48 5.35 -7.82
CA GLN A 188 -15.89 4.08 -7.37
C GLN A 188 -15.53 4.15 -5.88
N LEU A 189 -16.29 3.44 -5.05
CA LEU A 189 -16.03 3.38 -3.61
C LEU A 189 -14.85 2.44 -3.30
N PRO A 190 -14.07 2.74 -2.23
CA PRO A 190 -13.14 1.80 -1.65
C PRO A 190 -13.84 0.52 -1.15
N ALA A 191 -13.09 -0.57 -1.04
CA ALA A 191 -13.56 -1.72 -0.25
C ALA A 191 -13.78 -1.28 1.21
N ASN A 192 -14.84 -1.77 1.82
CA ASN A 192 -15.19 -1.44 3.22
C ASN A 192 -15.13 0.07 3.51
N VAL A 193 -15.74 0.86 2.62
CA VAL A 193 -15.71 2.32 2.71
C VAL A 193 -16.18 2.81 4.08
N ASN A 194 -15.40 3.70 4.71
CA ASN A 194 -15.87 4.49 5.85
C ASN A 194 -16.60 5.73 5.32
N PRO A 195 -17.92 5.87 5.56
CA PRO A 195 -18.72 6.95 5.01
C PRO A 195 -18.22 8.34 5.37
N GLN A 196 -17.83 8.54 6.62
CA GLN A 196 -17.34 9.86 7.09
C GLN A 196 -16.03 10.23 6.42
N ARG A 197 -15.09 9.26 6.29
CA ARG A 197 -13.81 9.46 5.60
C ARG A 197 -14.01 9.76 4.12
N TRP A 198 -14.97 9.08 3.48
CA TRP A 198 -15.30 9.33 2.08
C TRP A 198 -15.90 10.71 1.85
N LEU A 199 -16.86 11.13 2.70
CA LEU A 199 -17.48 12.45 2.62
C LEU A 199 -16.45 13.55 2.84
N LYS A 200 -15.56 13.40 3.83
CA LYS A 200 -14.46 14.33 4.04
C LYS A 200 -13.54 14.43 2.80
N ALA A 201 -13.21 13.31 2.18
CA ALA A 201 -12.40 13.31 0.96
C ALA A 201 -13.12 13.96 -0.23
N ALA A 202 -14.46 13.83 -0.30
CA ALA A 202 -15.29 14.53 -1.28
C ALA A 202 -15.32 16.05 -1.03
N ASP A 203 -15.42 16.49 0.22
CA ASP A 203 -15.35 17.92 0.57
C ASP A 203 -13.97 18.52 0.22
N GLU A 204 -12.88 17.80 0.48
CA GLU A 204 -11.54 18.21 0.07
C GLU A 204 -11.40 18.28 -1.46
N LEU A 205 -12.11 17.43 -2.19
CA LEU A 205 -12.16 17.48 -3.66
C LEU A 205 -12.92 18.71 -4.14
N ALA A 206 -14.04 19.06 -3.51
CA ALA A 206 -14.77 20.30 -3.79
C ALA A 206 -13.90 21.54 -3.54
N GLY A 207 -13.17 21.55 -2.41
CA GLY A 207 -12.21 22.62 -2.06
C GLY A 207 -11.07 22.79 -3.07
N ALA A 208 -10.79 21.79 -3.90
CA ALA A 208 -9.86 21.86 -5.01
C ALA A 208 -10.49 22.34 -6.34
N GLY A 209 -11.72 22.89 -6.29
CA GLY A 209 -12.45 23.39 -7.47
C GLY A 209 -13.12 22.29 -8.31
N GLN A 210 -13.33 21.10 -7.73
CA GLN A 210 -13.92 19.94 -8.41
C GLN A 210 -15.32 19.62 -7.86
N GLU A 211 -16.18 20.62 -7.74
CA GLU A 211 -17.51 20.52 -7.09
C GLU A 211 -18.41 19.45 -7.74
N GLN A 212 -18.38 19.36 -9.07
CA GLN A 212 -19.18 18.35 -9.78
C GLN A 212 -18.69 16.92 -9.50
N ALA A 213 -17.37 16.71 -9.39
CA ALA A 213 -16.78 15.43 -9.04
C ALA A 213 -17.11 15.08 -7.58
N ALA A 214 -17.02 16.05 -6.67
CA ALA A 214 -17.38 15.90 -5.26
C ALA A 214 -18.86 15.56 -5.07
N ALA A 215 -19.75 16.24 -5.77
CA ALA A 215 -21.19 15.92 -5.75
C ALA A 215 -21.48 14.49 -6.24
N ARG A 216 -20.76 14.04 -7.29
CA ARG A 216 -20.84 12.63 -7.73
C ARG A 216 -20.34 11.65 -6.66
N ALA A 217 -19.23 11.97 -5.99
CA ALA A 217 -18.69 11.13 -4.92
C ALA A 217 -19.69 10.97 -3.77
N THR A 218 -20.32 12.06 -3.33
CA THR A 218 -21.36 12.04 -2.30
C THR A 218 -22.56 11.21 -2.73
N LYS A 219 -23.05 11.41 -3.97
CA LYS A 219 -24.15 10.63 -4.53
C LYS A 219 -23.85 9.13 -4.61
N THR A 220 -22.62 8.77 -4.98
CA THR A 220 -22.19 7.36 -5.07
C THR A 220 -22.28 6.66 -3.73
N LEU A 221 -21.90 7.32 -2.63
CA LEU A 221 -22.06 6.77 -1.29
C LEU A 221 -23.54 6.53 -0.93
N GLY A 222 -24.42 7.49 -1.23
CA GLY A 222 -25.84 7.38 -0.95
C GLY A 222 -26.58 6.30 -1.76
N ALA A 223 -26.04 5.90 -2.90
CA ALA A 223 -26.65 4.84 -3.73
C ALA A 223 -26.32 3.41 -3.23
N THR A 224 -25.48 3.27 -2.23
CA THR A 224 -25.03 1.96 -1.69
C THR A 224 -25.78 1.58 -0.40
N HIS A 225 -26.65 2.45 0.07
CA HIS A 225 -27.57 2.25 1.19
C HIS A 225 -29.01 2.26 0.66
#